data_1391774bc5e46f579e1afc8fb38f3d79
#
_entry.id   1391774bc5e46f579e1afc8fb38f3d79
#
_cell.length_a   1.000
_cell.length_b   1.000
_cell.length_c   1.000
_cell.angle_alpha   90.00
_cell.angle_beta   90.00
_cell.angle_gamma   90.00
#
_symmetry.space_group_name_H-M   'P 1'
#
loop_
_entity.id
_entity.type
_entity.pdbx_description
1 polymer ?
#
loop_
_entity_poly.entity_id
_entity_poly.type
_entity_poly.pdbx_seq_one_letter_code
_entity_poly.pdbx_strand_id
1 'polypeptide(L)'
;MKRRIYIPFLISMLFSLLLFSQNFTPIAFDLAAPIDVNLDANGTPWVTQSGSGANDGLVQKVNPDGTKETIIEGLPSYFDFMLEELQGPLSTQVMADGRIFVCQGAGPDSLSQTIMEFHWDDYVAKGAPLVAADRRGTIWHGQWVLANGFDESNPYSFLIDGDGNFLISDAAANAIIKYNVNADEFSVLTEFPSFQNPTPIGPPFVQVVPTKILAHPDGGYLVSSLTGFPFLDGASNIYRVQKDGTTSVYASGLTLVTDMDWDPNDGELVALQFAAFGPVDTSFSFIFNSAQLIKVAETGGLDTIAAGFGPSPGLAFAADGSAYLTHLFLGQLLKTDPLSTPVFDLGKWQPKPMVVFPNPNDGRFTTNIFLEKPTEVTYRLTDLLGREVATGQVGHLPAGENAVPLDFSNNVGHGAYQLSLNAGSEWFVTKVIFK
;
A
#
# COMPACT_ATOMS: atom_id res chain seq x y z
N MET A 1 2.83 -10.31 -45.44
CA MET A 1 3.79 -10.19 -44.33
C MET A 1 3.80 -8.74 -43.85
N LYS A 2 3.14 -8.42 -42.75
CA LYS A 2 3.17 -7.09 -42.16
C LYS A 2 3.77 -7.26 -40.75
N ARG A 3 5.03 -6.85 -40.58
CA ARG A 3 5.69 -6.72 -39.31
C ARG A 3 5.05 -5.54 -38.55
N ARG A 4 4.37 -5.79 -37.47
CA ARG A 4 4.00 -4.76 -36.50
C ARG A 4 5.17 -4.63 -35.51
N ILE A 5 5.75 -3.44 -35.49
CA ILE A 5 6.79 -3.04 -34.56
C ILE A 5 6.07 -2.64 -33.26
N TYR A 6 6.27 -3.42 -32.20
CA TYR A 6 5.86 -3.07 -30.84
C TYR A 6 7.03 -2.36 -30.14
N ILE A 7 7.14 -1.06 -30.30
CA ILE A 7 8.05 -0.22 -29.52
C ILE A 7 7.37 1.16 -29.34
N PRO A 8 6.42 1.32 -28.42
CA PRO A 8 6.35 2.53 -27.63
C PRO A 8 6.01 2.31 -26.14
N PHE A 9 5.87 1.07 -25.64
CA PHE A 9 5.39 0.84 -24.27
C PHE A 9 6.47 0.93 -23.19
N LEU A 10 7.75 0.87 -23.56
CA LEU A 10 8.86 0.87 -22.57
C LEU A 10 9.33 2.28 -22.19
N ILE A 11 8.95 3.33 -22.91
CA ILE A 11 9.42 4.72 -22.64
C ILE A 11 8.44 5.48 -21.73
N SER A 12 7.17 5.09 -21.66
CA SER A 12 6.16 5.70 -20.79
C SER A 12 6.36 5.35 -19.29
N MET A 13 7.08 4.28 -19.00
CA MET A 13 7.25 3.78 -17.62
C MET A 13 8.31 4.53 -16.79
N LEU A 14 9.15 5.35 -17.42
CA LEU A 14 10.25 6.04 -16.74
C LEU A 14 9.94 7.47 -16.27
N PHE A 15 8.79 8.04 -16.60
CA PHE A 15 8.54 9.47 -16.37
C PHE A 15 7.53 9.82 -15.27
N SER A 16 6.86 8.86 -14.64
CA SER A 16 5.93 9.15 -13.53
C SER A 16 6.58 9.14 -12.13
N LEU A 17 7.90 8.93 -12.04
CA LEU A 17 8.64 8.80 -10.77
C LEU A 17 9.13 10.13 -10.15
N LEU A 18 8.72 11.30 -10.66
CA LEU A 18 9.35 12.57 -10.28
C LEU A 18 8.48 13.50 -9.40
N LEU A 19 7.38 13.07 -8.82
CA LEU A 19 6.49 13.99 -8.07
C LEU A 19 6.41 13.78 -6.56
N PHE A 20 6.94 12.69 -6.02
CA PHE A 20 7.09 12.52 -4.57
C PHE A 20 8.52 12.12 -4.27
N SER A 21 9.18 12.90 -3.42
CA SER A 21 10.62 12.80 -3.09
C SER A 21 10.99 11.57 -2.23
N GLN A 22 10.19 10.53 -2.20
CA GLN A 22 10.54 9.27 -1.59
C GLN A 22 11.17 8.36 -2.64
N ASN A 23 12.45 8.03 -2.45
CA ASN A 23 13.15 7.10 -3.32
C ASN A 23 12.77 5.67 -2.92
N PHE A 24 11.95 5.01 -3.75
CA PHE A 24 11.73 3.57 -3.66
C PHE A 24 12.82 2.85 -4.42
N THR A 25 13.73 2.21 -3.71
CA THR A 25 14.83 1.46 -4.32
C THR A 25 14.49 -0.03 -4.30
N PRO A 26 14.37 -0.68 -5.47
CA PRO A 26 14.24 -2.14 -5.51
C PRO A 26 15.51 -2.79 -4.98
N ILE A 27 15.38 -3.63 -3.97
CA ILE A 27 16.50 -4.36 -3.34
C ILE A 27 16.48 -5.86 -3.63
N ALA A 28 15.32 -6.41 -4.03
CA ALA A 28 15.21 -7.78 -4.54
C ALA A 28 14.22 -7.83 -5.70
N PHE A 29 14.44 -8.79 -6.60
CA PHE A 29 13.69 -8.99 -7.84
C PHE A 29 13.26 -10.45 -7.98
N ASP A 30 12.40 -10.74 -8.95
CA ASP A 30 11.93 -12.09 -9.27
C ASP A 30 11.33 -12.81 -8.04
N LEU A 31 10.52 -12.08 -7.27
CA LEU A 31 9.70 -12.63 -6.23
C LEU A 31 8.37 -13.12 -6.83
N ALA A 32 7.89 -14.27 -6.37
CA ALA A 32 6.70 -14.91 -6.91
C ALA A 32 5.42 -14.44 -6.21
N ALA A 33 4.82 -13.34 -6.67
CA ALA A 33 3.66 -12.68 -6.06
C ALA A 33 3.90 -12.37 -4.56
N PRO A 34 4.82 -11.43 -4.25
CA PRO A 34 5.11 -11.06 -2.87
C PRO A 34 3.94 -10.31 -2.25
N ILE A 35 3.39 -10.87 -1.15
CA ILE A 35 2.16 -10.38 -0.53
C ILE A 35 2.43 -9.66 0.80
N ASP A 36 3.41 -10.09 1.57
CA ASP A 36 3.73 -9.54 2.88
C ASP A 36 5.24 -9.45 3.09
N VAL A 37 5.68 -8.51 3.90
CA VAL A 37 7.05 -8.39 4.38
C VAL A 37 7.04 -8.13 5.88
N ASN A 38 7.81 -8.92 6.62
CA ASN A 38 8.04 -8.71 8.04
C ASN A 38 9.55 -8.70 8.31
N LEU A 39 9.95 -8.10 9.42
CA LEU A 39 11.36 -8.05 9.81
C LEU A 39 11.63 -9.01 10.96
N ASP A 40 12.75 -9.75 10.89
CA ASP A 40 13.24 -10.49 12.04
C ASP A 40 13.85 -9.55 13.10
N ALA A 41 14.25 -10.09 14.24
CA ALA A 41 14.83 -9.33 15.35
C ALA A 41 16.14 -8.56 14.97
N ASN A 42 16.75 -8.89 13.84
CA ASN A 42 17.93 -8.20 13.31
C ASN A 42 17.58 -7.14 12.25
N GLY A 43 16.30 -6.95 11.97
CA GLY A 43 15.82 -6.04 10.93
C GLY A 43 15.97 -6.59 9.51
N THR A 44 16.16 -7.89 9.35
CA THR A 44 16.24 -8.52 8.03
C THR A 44 14.85 -8.79 7.48
N PRO A 45 14.56 -8.40 6.22
CA PRO A 45 13.25 -8.64 5.61
C PRO A 45 13.02 -10.13 5.31
N TRP A 46 11.83 -10.61 5.69
CA TRP A 46 11.26 -11.89 5.32
C TRP A 46 10.03 -11.65 4.46
N VAL A 47 10.03 -12.18 3.25
CA VAL A 47 8.98 -11.94 2.26
C VAL A 47 8.15 -13.19 2.09
N THR A 48 6.84 -13.05 2.34
CA THR A 48 5.83 -14.07 2.06
C THR A 48 5.37 -13.93 0.62
N GLN A 49 5.39 -15.03 -0.11
CA GLN A 49 5.08 -15.05 -1.53
C GLN A 49 4.02 -16.11 -1.82
N SER A 50 2.91 -15.69 -2.42
CA SER A 50 1.82 -16.63 -2.76
C SER A 50 2.16 -17.60 -3.88
N GLY A 51 3.27 -17.41 -4.60
CA GLY A 51 3.69 -18.29 -5.70
C GLY A 51 2.95 -18.00 -7.01
N SER A 52 2.81 -19.04 -7.84
CA SER A 52 2.10 -18.96 -9.13
C SER A 52 0.71 -19.61 -9.13
N GLY A 53 0.32 -20.24 -8.02
CA GLY A 53 -0.90 -21.04 -7.93
C GLY A 53 -0.66 -22.53 -8.23
N ALA A 54 0.60 -22.97 -8.25
CA ALA A 54 0.97 -24.36 -8.55
C ALA A 54 1.55 -25.11 -7.33
N ASN A 55 1.09 -24.79 -6.11
CA ASN A 55 1.65 -25.26 -4.84
C ASN A 55 3.11 -24.90 -4.68
N ASP A 56 3.45 -23.68 -5.02
CA ASP A 56 4.78 -23.10 -5.02
C ASP A 56 4.89 -21.84 -4.17
N GLY A 57 3.97 -21.66 -3.22
CA GLY A 57 4.06 -20.63 -2.20
C GLY A 57 5.34 -20.78 -1.38
N LEU A 58 5.95 -19.66 -0.96
CA LEU A 58 7.26 -19.68 -0.30
C LEU A 58 7.48 -18.50 0.64
N VAL A 59 8.49 -18.68 1.52
CA VAL A 59 8.99 -17.60 2.39
C VAL A 59 10.50 -17.46 2.15
N GLN A 60 10.93 -16.26 1.80
CA GLN A 60 12.33 -15.93 1.57
C GLN A 60 12.81 -14.83 2.50
N LYS A 61 14.02 -14.99 3.01
CA LYS A 61 14.78 -13.94 3.66
C LYS A 61 15.57 -13.18 2.60
N VAL A 62 15.58 -11.86 2.67
CA VAL A 62 16.32 -11.00 1.74
C VAL A 62 17.47 -10.34 2.47
N ASN A 63 18.69 -10.62 2.02
CA ASN A 63 19.90 -10.07 2.60
C ASN A 63 20.11 -8.60 2.14
N PRO A 64 20.95 -7.81 2.86
CA PRO A 64 21.22 -6.41 2.50
C PRO A 64 21.82 -6.21 1.09
N ASP A 65 22.46 -7.22 0.53
CA ASP A 65 23.01 -7.22 -0.83
C ASP A 65 22.00 -7.62 -1.91
N GLY A 66 20.73 -7.84 -1.52
CA GLY A 66 19.64 -8.25 -2.41
C GLY A 66 19.59 -9.75 -2.71
N THR A 67 20.52 -10.54 -2.18
CA THR A 67 20.45 -12.00 -2.31
C THR A 67 19.27 -12.56 -1.52
N LYS A 68 18.63 -13.60 -2.07
CA LYS A 68 17.47 -14.25 -1.47
C LYS A 68 17.85 -15.62 -0.93
N GLU A 69 17.42 -15.91 0.28
CA GLU A 69 17.57 -17.21 0.92
C GLU A 69 16.16 -17.82 1.12
N THR A 70 15.87 -18.92 0.44
CA THR A 70 14.57 -19.60 0.58
C THR A 70 14.58 -20.41 1.86
N ILE A 71 13.68 -20.07 2.78
CA ILE A 71 13.58 -20.72 4.09
C ILE A 71 12.48 -21.79 4.08
N ILE A 72 11.34 -21.47 3.46
CA ILE A 72 10.20 -22.39 3.32
C ILE A 72 9.76 -22.36 1.87
N GLU A 73 9.44 -23.51 1.29
CA GLU A 73 8.96 -23.64 -0.09
C GLU A 73 7.87 -24.70 -0.22
N GLY A 74 7.20 -24.73 -1.37
CA GLY A 74 6.17 -25.72 -1.67
C GLY A 74 4.94 -25.60 -0.76
N LEU A 75 4.65 -24.40 -0.28
CA LEU A 75 3.42 -24.13 0.46
C LEU A 75 2.22 -24.17 -0.48
N PRO A 76 1.01 -24.56 0.02
CA PRO A 76 -0.18 -24.55 -0.81
C PRO A 76 -0.38 -23.21 -1.53
N SER A 77 -0.61 -23.28 -2.83
CA SER A 77 -0.85 -22.12 -3.68
C SER A 77 -1.78 -22.55 -4.81
N TYR A 78 -2.79 -21.73 -5.09
CA TYR A 78 -3.85 -22.05 -6.04
C TYR A 78 -4.33 -20.78 -6.76
N PHE A 79 -4.53 -20.86 -8.06
CA PHE A 79 -5.17 -19.78 -8.82
C PHE A 79 -6.64 -20.11 -9.05
N ASP A 80 -7.53 -19.33 -8.46
CA ASP A 80 -8.95 -19.44 -8.68
C ASP A 80 -9.36 -18.72 -9.98
N PHE A 81 -9.64 -19.47 -11.02
CA PHE A 81 -10.05 -18.95 -12.32
C PHE A 81 -11.44 -18.31 -12.34
N MET A 82 -12.27 -18.56 -11.34
CA MET A 82 -13.63 -17.98 -11.25
C MET A 82 -13.58 -16.59 -10.62
N LEU A 83 -12.70 -16.41 -9.64
CA LEU A 83 -12.50 -15.15 -8.94
C LEU A 83 -11.33 -14.33 -9.51
N GLU A 84 -10.54 -14.92 -10.41
CA GLU A 84 -9.28 -14.38 -10.93
C GLU A 84 -8.31 -14.02 -9.79
N GLU A 85 -8.27 -14.85 -8.76
CA GLU A 85 -7.53 -14.61 -7.52
C GLU A 85 -6.46 -15.68 -7.27
N LEU A 86 -5.28 -15.22 -6.87
CA LEU A 86 -4.19 -16.08 -6.41
C LEU A 86 -4.29 -16.28 -4.91
N GLN A 87 -4.49 -17.51 -4.50
CA GLN A 87 -4.57 -17.95 -3.11
C GLN A 87 -3.27 -18.65 -2.71
N GLY A 88 -2.77 -18.39 -1.50
CA GLY A 88 -1.49 -18.90 -1.04
C GLY A 88 -1.17 -18.46 0.39
N PRO A 89 0.10 -18.55 0.82
CA PRO A 89 0.52 -17.94 2.08
C PRO A 89 0.42 -16.41 1.99
N LEU A 90 -0.12 -15.79 3.04
CA LEU A 90 -0.46 -14.38 3.08
C LEU A 90 0.37 -13.57 4.07
N SER A 91 0.83 -14.18 5.18
CA SER A 91 1.64 -13.47 6.17
C SER A 91 2.60 -14.42 6.88
N THR A 92 3.77 -13.90 7.28
CA THR A 92 4.77 -14.65 8.04
C THR A 92 5.27 -13.81 9.21
N GLN A 93 5.35 -14.40 10.41
CA GLN A 93 6.02 -13.77 11.55
C GLN A 93 7.18 -14.64 12.02
N VAL A 94 8.32 -13.99 12.27
CA VAL A 94 9.55 -14.62 12.76
C VAL A 94 9.82 -14.14 14.17
N MET A 95 9.82 -15.08 15.11
CA MET A 95 10.00 -14.81 16.52
C MET A 95 11.47 -14.84 16.92
N ALA A 96 11.84 -14.07 17.94
CA ALA A 96 13.21 -14.03 18.43
C ALA A 96 13.74 -15.38 18.97
N ASP A 97 12.84 -16.30 19.33
CA ASP A 97 13.17 -17.65 19.78
C ASP A 97 13.36 -18.67 18.63
N GLY A 98 13.26 -18.22 17.38
CA GLY A 98 13.45 -19.01 16.18
C GLY A 98 12.18 -19.65 15.62
N ARG A 99 11.02 -19.49 16.25
CA ARG A 99 9.73 -19.91 15.67
C ARG A 99 9.38 -19.06 14.48
N ILE A 100 8.83 -19.70 13.46
CA ILE A 100 8.38 -19.06 12.22
C ILE A 100 6.93 -19.48 12.02
N PHE A 101 6.01 -18.52 12.02
CA PHE A 101 4.59 -18.78 11.78
C PHE A 101 4.21 -18.27 10.40
N VAL A 102 3.56 -19.13 9.62
CA VAL A 102 3.06 -18.81 8.27
C VAL A 102 1.55 -18.92 8.25
N CYS A 103 0.88 -17.80 7.99
CA CYS A 103 -0.55 -17.74 7.76
C CYS A 103 -0.85 -18.14 6.32
N GLN A 104 -1.61 -19.20 6.15
CA GLN A 104 -2.05 -19.74 4.88
C GLN A 104 -3.47 -19.28 4.61
N GLY A 105 -3.70 -18.56 3.51
CA GLY A 105 -5.01 -18.07 3.11
C GLY A 105 -5.95 -19.17 2.61
N ALA A 106 -7.05 -18.76 2.00
CA ALA A 106 -8.03 -19.66 1.38
C ALA A 106 -7.39 -20.57 0.33
N GLY A 107 -8.10 -21.62 -0.07
CA GLY A 107 -7.68 -22.57 -1.09
C GLY A 107 -8.26 -23.95 -0.87
N PRO A 108 -8.11 -24.84 -1.85
CA PRO A 108 -8.67 -26.20 -1.81
C PRO A 108 -7.79 -27.22 -1.06
N ASP A 109 -6.55 -26.83 -0.69
CA ASP A 109 -5.64 -27.73 0.03
C ASP A 109 -6.06 -27.92 1.48
N SER A 110 -5.73 -29.07 2.06
CA SER A 110 -6.02 -29.40 3.45
C SER A 110 -5.32 -28.48 4.47
N LEU A 111 -4.23 -27.82 4.08
CA LEU A 111 -3.51 -26.84 4.89
C LEU A 111 -3.93 -25.39 4.60
N SER A 112 -4.87 -25.17 3.67
CA SER A 112 -5.48 -23.84 3.50
C SER A 112 -6.19 -23.40 4.78
N GLN A 113 -6.25 -22.10 5.00
CA GLN A 113 -6.91 -21.48 6.16
C GLN A 113 -6.30 -21.90 7.51
N THR A 114 -4.99 -22.08 7.57
CA THR A 114 -4.25 -22.47 8.78
C THR A 114 -3.13 -21.49 9.10
N ILE A 115 -2.61 -21.59 10.33
CA ILE A 115 -1.31 -21.03 10.67
C ILE A 115 -0.37 -22.19 10.97
N MET A 116 0.70 -22.29 10.18
CA MET A 116 1.72 -23.35 10.31
C MET A 116 2.90 -22.83 11.12
N GLU A 117 3.38 -23.64 12.06
CA GLU A 117 4.57 -23.34 12.85
C GLU A 117 5.76 -24.11 12.31
N PHE A 118 6.84 -23.40 11.99
CA PHE A 118 8.16 -23.92 11.65
C PHE A 118 9.20 -23.39 12.64
N HIS A 119 10.44 -23.86 12.53
CA HIS A 119 11.52 -23.39 13.39
C HIS A 119 12.83 -23.23 12.62
N TRP A 120 13.57 -22.16 12.93
CA TRP A 120 14.85 -21.85 12.32
C TRP A 120 15.88 -22.98 12.47
N ASP A 121 15.93 -23.64 13.64
CA ASP A 121 16.86 -24.73 13.88
C ASP A 121 16.63 -25.93 12.94
N ASP A 122 15.39 -26.20 12.53
CA ASP A 122 15.07 -27.27 11.58
C ASP A 122 15.60 -26.93 10.19
N TYR A 123 15.49 -25.64 9.78
CA TYR A 123 16.09 -25.16 8.55
C TYR A 123 17.62 -25.34 8.57
N VAL A 124 18.28 -24.91 9.64
CA VAL A 124 19.74 -25.06 9.80
C VAL A 124 20.14 -26.52 9.82
N ALA A 125 19.43 -27.37 10.56
CA ALA A 125 19.71 -28.80 10.65
C ALA A 125 19.49 -29.52 9.32
N LYS A 126 18.49 -29.15 8.55
CA LYS A 126 18.17 -29.74 7.25
C LYS A 126 19.17 -29.31 6.17
N GLY A 127 19.69 -28.08 6.23
CA GLY A 127 20.57 -27.48 5.21
C GLY A 127 19.91 -27.30 3.85
N ALA A 128 18.58 -27.23 3.81
CA ALA A 128 17.76 -27.02 2.65
C ALA A 128 16.42 -26.37 3.07
N PRO A 129 15.67 -25.75 2.17
CA PRO A 129 14.37 -25.17 2.50
C PRO A 129 13.45 -26.18 3.20
N LEU A 130 12.67 -25.68 4.18
CA LEU A 130 11.60 -26.42 4.82
C LEU A 130 10.43 -26.56 3.86
N VAL A 131 9.65 -27.60 4.00
CA VAL A 131 8.39 -27.82 3.27
C VAL A 131 7.24 -28.01 4.27
N ALA A 132 6.01 -27.97 3.82
CA ALA A 132 4.84 -28.10 4.68
C ALA A 132 4.88 -29.33 5.62
N ALA A 133 5.56 -30.41 5.25
CA ALA A 133 5.74 -31.60 6.10
C ALA A 133 6.70 -31.38 7.28
N ASP A 134 7.60 -30.39 7.22
CA ASP A 134 8.57 -30.08 8.28
C ASP A 134 7.98 -29.18 9.39
N ARG A 135 6.71 -28.80 9.30
CA ARG A 135 6.06 -27.96 10.32
C ARG A 135 5.97 -28.67 11.67
N ARG A 136 6.21 -27.93 12.74
CA ARG A 136 6.11 -28.42 14.12
C ARG A 136 4.68 -28.42 14.67
N GLY A 137 3.82 -27.52 14.16
CA GLY A 137 2.47 -27.34 14.60
C GLY A 137 1.56 -26.75 13.53
N THR A 138 0.25 -26.82 13.77
CA THR A 138 -0.77 -26.21 12.90
C THR A 138 -1.95 -25.74 13.74
N ILE A 139 -2.31 -24.48 13.60
CA ILE A 139 -3.54 -23.91 14.14
C ILE A 139 -4.59 -24.05 13.04
N TRP A 140 -5.61 -24.90 13.28
CA TRP A 140 -6.66 -25.23 12.32
C TRP A 140 -7.80 -24.20 12.32
N HIS A 141 -7.45 -22.96 11.98
CA HIS A 141 -8.32 -21.79 12.06
C HIS A 141 -9.58 -21.94 11.22
N GLY A 142 -9.45 -22.17 9.91
CA GLY A 142 -10.61 -22.24 9.02
C GLY A 142 -11.59 -23.35 9.35
N GLN A 143 -11.11 -24.50 9.83
CA GLN A 143 -12.00 -25.59 10.28
C GLN A 143 -12.90 -25.12 11.43
N TRP A 144 -12.34 -24.38 12.40
CA TRP A 144 -13.13 -23.84 13.50
C TRP A 144 -14.10 -22.77 13.02
N VAL A 145 -13.66 -21.83 12.17
CA VAL A 145 -14.49 -20.74 11.62
C VAL A 145 -15.72 -21.29 10.92
N LEU A 146 -15.53 -22.23 9.98
CA LEU A 146 -16.61 -22.85 9.23
C LEU A 146 -17.55 -23.69 10.12
N ALA A 147 -17.02 -24.36 11.15
CA ALA A 147 -17.82 -25.11 12.12
C ALA A 147 -18.65 -24.23 13.07
N ASN A 148 -18.32 -22.95 13.20
CA ASN A 148 -18.96 -22.01 14.11
C ASN A 148 -19.85 -20.96 13.42
N GLY A 149 -20.31 -21.24 12.20
CA GLY A 149 -21.41 -20.53 11.54
C GLY A 149 -20.98 -19.43 10.57
N PHE A 150 -19.70 -19.35 10.25
CA PHE A 150 -19.22 -18.51 9.15
C PHE A 150 -19.30 -19.30 7.84
N ASP A 151 -19.67 -18.63 6.75
CA ASP A 151 -19.81 -19.25 5.44
C ASP A 151 -18.44 -19.49 4.77
N GLU A 152 -17.46 -18.63 5.04
CA GLU A 152 -16.13 -18.62 4.43
C GLU A 152 -15.05 -18.25 5.45
N SER A 153 -13.80 -18.61 5.15
CA SER A 153 -12.63 -18.22 5.92
C SER A 153 -11.46 -17.91 4.99
N ASN A 154 -10.80 -16.79 5.22
CA ASN A 154 -9.55 -16.42 4.56
C ASN A 154 -8.68 -15.63 5.56
N PRO A 155 -7.95 -16.31 6.46
CA PRO A 155 -7.06 -15.62 7.39
C PRO A 155 -5.99 -14.85 6.61
N TYR A 156 -5.99 -13.54 6.75
CA TYR A 156 -5.11 -12.63 6.01
C TYR A 156 -3.83 -12.34 6.78
N SER A 157 -3.93 -12.02 8.05
CA SER A 157 -2.81 -11.75 8.94
C SER A 157 -3.13 -12.19 10.36
N PHE A 158 -2.13 -12.12 11.22
CA PHE A 158 -2.31 -12.41 12.64
C PHE A 158 -1.35 -11.57 13.49
N LEU A 159 -1.69 -11.43 14.76
CA LEU A 159 -0.87 -10.84 15.80
C LEU A 159 -0.75 -11.86 16.94
N ILE A 160 0.46 -12.04 17.47
CA ILE A 160 0.68 -12.79 18.71
C ILE A 160 0.72 -11.78 19.85
N ASP A 161 -0.23 -11.88 20.78
CA ASP A 161 -0.32 -10.96 21.91
C ASP A 161 0.74 -11.24 23.00
N GLY A 162 0.83 -10.36 24.00
CA GLY A 162 1.80 -10.50 25.11
C GLY A 162 1.63 -11.77 25.96
N ASP A 163 0.49 -12.45 25.86
CA ASP A 163 0.19 -13.72 26.54
C ASP A 163 0.45 -14.93 25.62
N GLY A 164 0.88 -14.70 24.40
CA GLY A 164 1.17 -15.73 23.38
C GLY A 164 -0.05 -16.23 22.63
N ASN A 165 -1.22 -15.58 22.77
CA ASN A 165 -2.42 -15.93 22.00
C ASN A 165 -2.35 -15.34 20.59
N PHE A 166 -3.01 -16.01 19.64
CA PHE A 166 -3.13 -15.50 18.29
C PHE A 166 -4.45 -14.70 18.15
N LEU A 167 -4.32 -13.53 17.55
CA LEU A 167 -5.44 -12.72 17.08
C LEU A 167 -5.38 -12.74 15.55
N ILE A 168 -6.31 -13.44 14.93
CA ILE A 168 -6.28 -13.76 13.50
C ILE A 168 -7.30 -12.87 12.80
N SER A 169 -6.82 -12.06 11.86
CA SER A 169 -7.69 -11.26 10.99
C SER A 169 -8.18 -12.13 9.85
N ASP A 170 -9.46 -12.51 9.90
CA ASP A 170 -10.07 -13.32 8.85
C ASP A 170 -10.90 -12.44 7.91
N ALA A 171 -10.35 -12.24 6.72
CA ALA A 171 -10.89 -11.35 5.70
C ALA A 171 -12.27 -11.81 5.19
N ALA A 172 -12.47 -13.11 4.98
CA ALA A 172 -13.73 -13.65 4.47
C ALA A 172 -14.80 -13.77 5.57
N ALA A 173 -14.41 -14.13 6.79
CA ALA A 173 -15.31 -14.15 7.93
C ALA A 173 -15.71 -12.73 8.41
N ASN A 174 -15.04 -11.68 7.97
CA ASN A 174 -15.20 -10.31 8.48
C ASN A 174 -15.05 -10.22 9.99
N ALA A 175 -14.08 -10.93 10.55
CA ALA A 175 -13.93 -11.08 12.00
C ALA A 175 -12.46 -11.10 12.44
N ILE A 176 -12.25 -10.81 13.73
CA ILE A 176 -11.02 -11.16 14.42
C ILE A 176 -11.31 -12.37 15.30
N ILE A 177 -10.60 -13.44 15.04
CA ILE A 177 -10.70 -14.70 15.80
C ILE A 177 -9.50 -14.80 16.74
N LYS A 178 -9.76 -15.03 18.01
CA LYS A 178 -8.75 -15.27 19.00
C LYS A 178 -8.54 -16.77 19.22
N TYR A 179 -7.28 -17.22 19.16
CA TYR A 179 -6.88 -18.55 19.57
C TYR A 179 -6.04 -18.47 20.84
N ASN A 180 -6.53 -19.03 21.92
CA ASN A 180 -5.83 -19.17 23.18
C ASN A 180 -4.96 -20.42 23.17
N VAL A 181 -3.65 -20.24 23.07
CA VAL A 181 -2.69 -21.35 22.97
C VAL A 181 -2.68 -22.24 24.21
N ASN A 182 -2.84 -21.66 25.40
CA ASN A 182 -2.80 -22.43 26.65
C ASN A 182 -4.05 -23.29 26.87
N ALA A 183 -5.21 -22.81 26.41
CA ALA A 183 -6.48 -23.52 26.53
C ALA A 183 -6.78 -24.40 25.31
N ASP A 184 -6.08 -24.20 24.21
CA ASP A 184 -6.37 -24.79 22.89
C ASP A 184 -7.81 -24.48 22.46
N GLU A 185 -8.22 -23.21 22.62
CA GLU A 185 -9.61 -22.77 22.36
C GLU A 185 -9.64 -21.54 21.45
N PHE A 186 -10.59 -21.55 20.53
CA PHE A 186 -10.93 -20.41 19.70
C PHE A 186 -12.14 -19.66 20.24
N SER A 187 -12.17 -18.35 19.98
CA SER A 187 -13.34 -17.50 20.22
C SER A 187 -13.38 -16.36 19.21
N VAL A 188 -14.57 -15.85 18.94
CA VAL A 188 -14.73 -14.60 18.18
C VAL A 188 -14.40 -13.45 19.12
N LEU A 189 -13.37 -12.65 18.78
CA LEU A 189 -13.10 -11.42 19.52
C LEU A 189 -14.07 -10.33 19.07
N THR A 190 -14.24 -10.15 17.75
CA THR A 190 -15.19 -9.18 17.18
C THR A 190 -15.52 -9.54 15.74
N GLU A 191 -16.72 -9.13 15.30
CA GLU A 191 -17.17 -9.18 13.91
C GLU A 191 -17.38 -7.76 13.38
N PHE A 192 -17.12 -7.56 12.10
CA PHE A 192 -17.34 -6.28 11.42
C PHE A 192 -18.58 -6.39 10.53
N PRO A 193 -19.68 -5.70 10.85
CA PRO A 193 -20.90 -5.78 10.05
C PRO A 193 -20.69 -5.13 8.68
N SER A 194 -21.21 -5.76 7.64
CA SER A 194 -21.27 -5.18 6.29
C SER A 194 -22.07 -3.88 6.29
N PHE A 195 -21.72 -2.97 5.40
CA PHE A 195 -22.38 -1.69 5.23
C PHE A 195 -23.10 -1.60 3.88
N GLN A 196 -24.10 -0.73 3.78
CA GLN A 196 -24.89 -0.57 2.56
C GLN A 196 -24.03 -0.05 1.42
N ASN A 197 -24.11 -0.70 0.25
CA ASN A 197 -23.46 -0.25 -0.97
C ASN A 197 -24.21 0.99 -1.53
N PRO A 198 -23.56 2.15 -1.63
CA PRO A 198 -24.20 3.37 -2.16
C PRO A 198 -24.26 3.38 -3.69
N THR A 199 -23.68 2.40 -4.38
CA THR A 199 -23.60 2.36 -5.85
C THR A 199 -24.50 1.27 -6.42
N PRO A 200 -24.86 1.34 -7.71
CA PRO A 200 -25.61 0.28 -8.38
C PRO A 200 -24.71 -0.91 -8.82
N ILE A 201 -23.41 -0.88 -8.53
CA ILE A 201 -22.43 -1.88 -8.96
C ILE A 201 -22.15 -2.81 -7.78
N GLY A 202 -22.18 -4.13 -8.01
CA GLY A 202 -21.87 -5.13 -6.99
C GLY A 202 -23.05 -5.48 -6.08
N PRO A 203 -22.76 -6.15 -4.95
CA PRO A 203 -23.80 -6.61 -4.02
C PRO A 203 -24.43 -5.44 -3.25
N PRO A 204 -25.64 -5.59 -2.69
CA PRO A 204 -26.33 -4.52 -1.94
C PRO A 204 -25.63 -4.15 -0.63
N PHE A 205 -24.78 -5.01 -0.10
CA PHE A 205 -23.95 -4.77 1.08
C PHE A 205 -22.50 -5.07 0.76
N VAL A 206 -21.60 -4.22 1.24
CA VAL A 206 -20.16 -4.37 1.11
C VAL A 206 -19.58 -4.88 2.42
N GLN A 207 -18.75 -5.91 2.32
CA GLN A 207 -18.02 -6.46 3.46
C GLN A 207 -16.86 -5.54 3.86
N VAL A 208 -16.51 -5.55 5.15
CA VAL A 208 -15.42 -4.71 5.69
C VAL A 208 -14.05 -5.27 5.28
N VAL A 209 -13.89 -6.60 5.24
CA VAL A 209 -12.67 -7.31 4.86
C VAL A 209 -11.47 -6.87 5.70
N PRO A 210 -11.38 -7.26 6.98
CA PRO A 210 -10.26 -6.93 7.84
C PRO A 210 -8.96 -7.52 7.29
N THR A 211 -7.87 -6.74 7.34
CA THR A 211 -6.56 -7.11 6.81
C THR A 211 -5.49 -7.18 7.90
N LYS A 212 -4.70 -6.15 8.11
CA LYS A 212 -3.63 -6.14 9.13
C LYS A 212 -4.20 -5.92 10.53
N ILE A 213 -3.61 -6.61 11.51
CA ILE A 213 -3.86 -6.36 12.92
C ILE A 213 -2.54 -5.99 13.62
N LEU A 214 -2.55 -4.89 14.39
CA LEU A 214 -1.42 -4.41 15.19
C LEU A 214 -1.81 -4.21 16.65
N ALA A 215 -0.85 -4.37 17.55
CA ALA A 215 -1.01 -3.91 18.93
C ALA A 215 -1.00 -2.36 18.98
N HIS A 216 -1.91 -1.78 19.76
CA HIS A 216 -1.89 -0.35 20.04
C HIS A 216 -1.07 -0.07 21.30
N PRO A 217 -0.24 0.98 21.35
CA PRO A 217 0.59 1.31 22.52
C PRO A 217 -0.20 1.43 23.84
N ASP A 218 -1.41 2.00 23.79
CA ASP A 218 -2.29 2.14 24.95
C ASP A 218 -3.13 0.89 25.26
N GLY A 219 -2.74 -0.27 24.74
CA GLY A 219 -3.43 -1.56 24.88
C GLY A 219 -4.54 -1.76 23.85
N GLY A 220 -5.05 -3.00 23.68
CA GLY A 220 -5.94 -3.41 22.59
C GLY A 220 -5.24 -3.36 21.22
N TYR A 221 -6.01 -3.21 20.15
CA TYR A 221 -5.53 -3.48 18.79
C TYR A 221 -6.04 -2.45 17.78
N LEU A 222 -5.31 -2.28 16.68
CA LEU A 222 -5.79 -1.63 15.47
C LEU A 222 -5.99 -2.69 14.39
N VAL A 223 -7.06 -2.57 13.63
CA VAL A 223 -7.39 -3.46 12.51
C VAL A 223 -7.71 -2.62 11.29
N SER A 224 -6.94 -2.79 10.21
CA SER A 224 -7.23 -2.16 8.93
C SER A 224 -8.24 -2.96 8.11
N SER A 225 -8.85 -2.32 7.13
CA SER A 225 -9.80 -2.99 6.23
C SER A 225 -9.54 -2.67 4.75
N LEU A 226 -9.71 -3.70 3.91
CA LEU A 226 -9.63 -3.56 2.46
C LEU A 226 -10.94 -3.05 1.88
N THR A 227 -12.06 -3.54 2.34
CA THR A 227 -13.42 -3.56 1.80
C THR A 227 -13.63 -4.55 0.64
N GLY A 228 -14.84 -5.09 0.54
CA GLY A 228 -15.24 -5.96 -0.58
C GLY A 228 -15.58 -5.18 -1.85
N PHE A 229 -15.84 -5.95 -2.94
CA PHE A 229 -16.30 -5.36 -4.19
C PHE A 229 -17.59 -4.52 -3.97
N PRO A 230 -17.69 -3.30 -4.53
CA PRO A 230 -16.92 -2.75 -5.65
C PRO A 230 -15.69 -1.93 -5.26
N PHE A 231 -15.06 -2.17 -4.10
CA PHE A 231 -13.81 -1.52 -3.69
C PHE A 231 -13.91 0.01 -3.67
N LEU A 232 -14.90 0.49 -2.92
CA LEU A 232 -15.28 1.90 -2.88
C LEU A 232 -14.14 2.79 -2.37
N ASP A 233 -13.85 3.84 -3.11
CA ASP A 233 -12.89 4.86 -2.70
C ASP A 233 -13.32 5.54 -1.40
N GLY A 234 -12.39 5.72 -0.47
CA GLY A 234 -12.64 6.31 0.84
C GLY A 234 -13.47 5.46 1.82
N ALA A 235 -13.78 4.19 1.49
CA ALA A 235 -14.63 3.36 2.33
C ALA A 235 -13.86 2.48 3.33
N SER A 236 -12.55 2.36 3.19
CA SER A 236 -11.71 1.64 4.14
C SER A 236 -11.53 2.42 5.43
N ASN A 237 -11.53 1.69 6.54
CA ASN A 237 -11.32 2.24 7.87
C ASN A 237 -10.17 1.50 8.56
N ILE A 238 -9.63 2.15 9.58
CA ILE A 238 -8.86 1.50 10.64
C ILE A 238 -9.76 1.50 11.87
N TYR A 239 -9.93 0.34 12.46
CA TYR A 239 -10.76 0.13 13.65
C TYR A 239 -9.88 0.00 14.89
N ARG A 240 -10.31 0.62 15.98
CA ARG A 240 -9.81 0.39 17.32
C ARG A 240 -10.60 -0.75 17.94
N VAL A 241 -9.93 -1.85 18.28
CA VAL A 241 -10.55 -3.03 18.91
C VAL A 241 -9.99 -3.17 20.31
N GLN A 242 -10.85 -3.16 21.33
CA GLN A 242 -10.48 -3.36 22.71
C GLN A 242 -10.27 -4.86 23.00
N LYS A 243 -9.61 -5.19 24.12
CA LYS A 243 -9.39 -6.59 24.53
C LYS A 243 -10.69 -7.36 24.81
N ASP A 244 -11.78 -6.66 25.08
CA ASP A 244 -13.14 -7.23 25.28
C ASP A 244 -13.94 -7.35 23.98
N GLY A 245 -13.35 -7.01 22.83
CA GLY A 245 -13.99 -7.04 21.51
C GLY A 245 -14.76 -5.77 21.13
N THR A 246 -14.89 -4.80 22.01
CA THR A 246 -15.53 -3.51 21.68
C THR A 246 -14.77 -2.81 20.56
N THR A 247 -15.48 -2.35 19.53
CA THR A 247 -14.91 -1.69 18.36
C THR A 247 -15.35 -0.23 18.22
N SER A 248 -14.45 0.59 17.71
CA SER A 248 -14.74 1.95 17.25
C SER A 248 -13.90 2.29 16.02
N VAL A 249 -14.31 3.27 15.23
CA VAL A 249 -13.51 3.76 14.11
C VAL A 249 -12.36 4.62 14.67
N TYR A 250 -11.13 4.25 14.33
CA TYR A 250 -9.91 5.01 14.66
C TYR A 250 -9.60 6.04 13.57
N ALA A 251 -9.65 5.61 12.30
CA ALA A 251 -9.51 6.48 11.13
C ALA A 251 -10.46 6.01 10.00
N SER A 252 -10.94 6.95 9.19
CA SER A 252 -11.85 6.70 8.08
C SER A 252 -11.43 7.49 6.84
N GLY A 253 -12.02 7.17 5.68
CA GLY A 253 -11.71 7.87 4.44
C GLY A 253 -10.49 7.32 3.71
N LEU A 254 -10.00 6.15 4.12
CA LEU A 254 -8.93 5.42 3.46
C LEU A 254 -9.47 4.55 2.31
N THR A 255 -8.60 4.08 1.43
CA THR A 255 -8.94 3.23 0.29
C THR A 255 -8.08 1.98 0.26
N LEU A 256 -8.72 0.80 0.28
CA LEU A 256 -8.06 -0.51 0.10
C LEU A 256 -6.79 -0.66 0.97
N VAL A 257 -6.93 -0.53 2.29
CA VAL A 257 -5.79 -0.67 3.19
C VAL A 257 -5.47 -2.15 3.38
N THR A 258 -4.30 -2.57 2.91
CA THR A 258 -3.83 -3.95 3.03
C THR A 258 -2.91 -4.16 4.21
N ASP A 259 -2.12 -3.15 4.56
CA ASP A 259 -1.14 -3.24 5.63
C ASP A 259 -1.03 -1.91 6.38
N MET A 260 -0.46 -1.94 7.56
CA MET A 260 -0.11 -0.78 8.37
C MET A 260 1.00 -1.13 9.35
N ASP A 261 1.82 -0.16 9.70
CA ASP A 261 2.87 -0.33 10.69
C ASP A 261 3.18 1.00 11.38
N TRP A 262 3.85 0.95 12.53
CA TRP A 262 4.27 2.12 13.28
C TRP A 262 5.59 2.66 12.76
N ASP A 263 5.65 3.95 12.37
CA ASP A 263 6.91 4.62 12.05
C ASP A 263 7.73 4.79 13.34
N PRO A 264 8.91 4.16 13.47
CA PRO A 264 9.70 4.23 14.69
C PRO A 264 10.31 5.61 14.95
N ASN A 265 10.35 6.51 13.95
CA ASN A 265 10.94 7.84 14.10
C ASN A 265 10.07 8.77 14.96
N ASP A 266 8.76 8.69 14.82
CA ASP A 266 7.82 9.58 15.50
C ASP A 266 6.68 8.84 16.22
N GLY A 267 6.57 7.53 16.05
CA GLY A 267 5.55 6.70 16.64
C GLY A 267 4.16 6.86 16.02
N GLU A 268 4.04 7.52 14.87
CA GLU A 268 2.78 7.64 14.17
C GLU A 268 2.48 6.39 13.32
N LEU A 269 1.19 6.10 13.16
CA LEU A 269 0.73 4.99 12.33
C LEU A 269 0.84 5.34 10.85
N VAL A 270 1.37 4.42 10.04
CA VAL A 270 1.37 4.52 8.57
C VAL A 270 0.53 3.39 7.99
N ALA A 271 -0.47 3.73 7.20
CA ALA A 271 -1.32 2.81 6.46
C ALA A 271 -0.86 2.71 5.01
N LEU A 272 -0.83 1.48 4.48
CA LEU A 272 -0.55 1.19 3.08
C LEU A 272 -1.87 1.00 2.33
N GLN A 273 -2.19 1.93 1.45
CA GLN A 273 -3.26 1.80 0.46
C GLN A 273 -2.73 1.06 -0.77
N PHE A 274 -3.27 -0.13 -1.02
CA PHE A 274 -2.82 -1.06 -2.05
C PHE A 274 -2.84 -0.46 -3.45
N ALA A 275 -3.96 0.11 -3.84
CA ALA A 275 -4.20 0.77 -5.12
C ALA A 275 -5.57 1.47 -5.08
N ALA A 276 -5.86 2.34 -6.04
CA ALA A 276 -7.24 2.74 -6.34
C ALA A 276 -7.89 1.69 -7.26
N PHE A 277 -9.22 1.56 -7.19
CA PHE A 277 -9.99 0.71 -8.10
C PHE A 277 -10.96 1.57 -8.90
N GLY A 278 -11.00 1.39 -10.22
CA GLY A 278 -11.84 2.22 -11.06
C GLY A 278 -11.81 1.85 -12.53
N PRO A 279 -12.42 2.66 -13.39
CA PRO A 279 -12.45 2.41 -14.81
C PRO A 279 -11.05 2.54 -15.42
N VAL A 280 -10.61 1.48 -16.09
CA VAL A 280 -9.40 1.43 -16.91
C VAL A 280 -9.83 0.97 -18.32
N ASP A 281 -9.75 1.86 -19.30
CA ASP A 281 -10.27 1.66 -20.66
C ASP A 281 -11.76 1.29 -20.66
N THR A 282 -12.10 0.03 -20.97
CA THR A 282 -13.48 -0.48 -21.05
C THR A 282 -13.88 -1.39 -19.88
N SER A 283 -13.02 -1.57 -18.89
CA SER A 283 -13.22 -2.44 -17.73
C SER A 283 -12.93 -1.71 -16.42
N PHE A 284 -13.33 -2.33 -15.31
CA PHE A 284 -12.90 -1.91 -13.97
C PHE A 284 -11.70 -2.75 -13.56
N SER A 285 -10.68 -2.10 -13.00
CA SER A 285 -9.46 -2.75 -12.53
C SER A 285 -8.77 -1.92 -11.45
N PHE A 286 -7.76 -2.52 -10.81
CA PHE A 286 -6.83 -1.76 -9.97
C PHE A 286 -5.97 -0.84 -10.84
N ILE A 287 -5.91 0.44 -10.46
CA ILE A 287 -5.18 1.46 -11.19
C ILE A 287 -3.69 1.31 -10.85
N PHE A 288 -2.86 1.11 -11.88
CA PHE A 288 -1.42 1.00 -11.69
C PHE A 288 -0.81 2.32 -11.22
N ASN A 289 0.20 2.27 -10.35
CA ASN A 289 0.86 3.44 -9.73
C ASN A 289 -0.08 4.35 -8.93
N SER A 290 -1.08 3.79 -8.27
CA SER A 290 -1.99 4.53 -7.39
C SER A 290 -1.88 4.14 -5.91
N ALA A 291 -0.93 3.26 -5.56
CA ALA A 291 -0.64 2.93 -4.18
C ALA A 291 -0.11 4.14 -3.41
N GLN A 292 -0.40 4.21 -2.11
CA GLN A 292 -0.06 5.33 -1.25
C GLN A 292 0.34 4.87 0.15
N LEU A 293 1.28 5.58 0.76
CA LEU A 293 1.52 5.53 2.20
C LEU A 293 0.85 6.74 2.84
N ILE A 294 -0.02 6.48 3.79
CA ILE A 294 -0.82 7.48 4.50
C ILE A 294 -0.42 7.46 5.97
N LYS A 295 0.10 8.57 6.45
CA LYS A 295 0.30 8.78 7.88
C LYS A 295 -1.04 9.10 8.53
N VAL A 296 -1.33 8.41 9.62
CA VAL A 296 -2.62 8.48 10.33
C VAL A 296 -2.36 9.07 11.71
N ALA A 297 -2.74 10.33 11.88
CA ALA A 297 -2.62 10.97 13.17
C ALA A 297 -3.63 10.39 14.19
N GLU A 298 -3.29 10.39 15.47
CA GLU A 298 -4.15 9.91 16.56
C GLU A 298 -5.53 10.61 16.57
N THR A 299 -5.59 11.85 16.08
CA THR A 299 -6.83 12.64 15.93
C THR A 299 -7.66 12.25 14.71
N GLY A 300 -7.23 11.24 13.93
CA GLY A 300 -7.88 10.79 12.69
C GLY A 300 -7.51 11.61 11.45
N GLY A 301 -6.56 12.54 11.54
CA GLY A 301 -6.02 13.26 10.38
C GLY A 301 -5.24 12.30 9.46
N LEU A 302 -5.38 12.48 8.15
CA LEU A 302 -4.69 11.69 7.13
C LEU A 302 -3.73 12.57 6.35
N ASP A 303 -2.46 12.13 6.23
CA ASP A 303 -1.45 12.81 5.43
C ASP A 303 -0.76 11.83 4.47
N THR A 304 -0.77 12.12 3.17
CA THR A 304 -0.11 11.28 2.16
C THR A 304 1.39 11.57 2.17
N ILE A 305 2.17 10.63 2.66
CA ILE A 305 3.63 10.77 2.76
C ILE A 305 4.37 10.19 1.55
N ALA A 306 3.75 9.26 0.83
CA ALA A 306 4.27 8.75 -0.45
C ALA A 306 3.12 8.29 -1.34
N ALA A 307 3.28 8.42 -2.66
CA ALA A 307 2.28 7.98 -3.63
C ALA A 307 2.91 7.69 -5.00
N GLY A 308 2.14 7.07 -5.89
CA GLY A 308 2.55 6.89 -7.28
C GLY A 308 3.40 5.63 -7.51
N PHE A 309 3.39 4.68 -6.60
CA PHE A 309 4.03 3.38 -6.77
C PHE A 309 2.99 2.29 -7.11
N GLY A 310 3.47 1.14 -7.56
CA GLY A 310 2.59 0.04 -7.99
C GLY A 310 1.89 -0.66 -6.84
N PRO A 311 0.91 -1.52 -7.14
CA PRO A 311 0.16 -2.25 -6.12
C PRO A 311 1.08 -2.98 -5.16
N SER A 312 1.02 -2.56 -3.90
CA SER A 312 1.91 -3.00 -2.82
C SER A 312 1.06 -3.49 -1.65
N PRO A 313 1.01 -4.80 -1.38
CA PRO A 313 0.20 -5.33 -0.30
C PRO A 313 0.87 -5.34 1.07
N GLY A 314 2.20 -5.38 1.16
CA GLY A 314 2.94 -5.54 2.41
C GLY A 314 3.84 -4.34 2.75
N LEU A 315 3.91 -3.99 4.04
CA LEU A 315 4.69 -2.89 4.62
C LEU A 315 5.37 -3.35 5.92
N ALA A 316 6.63 -3.00 6.10
CA ALA A 316 7.32 -3.12 7.38
C ALA A 316 8.33 -1.99 7.57
N PHE A 317 8.38 -1.40 8.76
CA PHE A 317 9.37 -0.40 9.13
C PHE A 317 10.59 -1.02 9.80
N ALA A 318 11.78 -0.64 9.33
CA ALA A 318 13.02 -0.90 10.04
C ALA A 318 13.24 0.11 11.17
N ALA A 319 14.06 -0.25 12.14
CA ALA A 319 14.36 0.58 13.30
C ALA A 319 15.00 1.93 12.96
N ASP A 320 15.59 2.07 11.76
CA ASP A 320 16.14 3.32 11.24
C ASP A 320 15.08 4.23 10.58
N GLY A 321 13.81 3.80 10.55
CA GLY A 321 12.71 4.50 9.92
C GLY A 321 12.59 4.31 8.41
N SER A 322 13.45 3.51 7.78
CA SER A 322 13.25 3.08 6.41
C SER A 322 12.09 2.07 6.35
N ALA A 323 11.31 2.10 5.27
CA ALA A 323 10.22 1.15 5.07
C ALA A 323 10.56 0.16 3.94
N TYR A 324 10.11 -1.07 4.12
CA TYR A 324 10.11 -2.12 3.12
C TYR A 324 8.69 -2.31 2.60
N LEU A 325 8.53 -2.38 1.27
CA LEU A 325 7.25 -2.62 0.61
C LEU A 325 7.39 -3.75 -0.41
N THR A 326 6.39 -4.62 -0.44
CA THR A 326 6.28 -5.57 -1.55
C THR A 326 5.67 -4.89 -2.77
N HIS A 327 6.12 -5.24 -3.97
CA HIS A 327 5.48 -4.84 -5.22
C HIS A 327 4.95 -6.09 -5.94
N LEU A 328 3.63 -6.30 -5.84
CA LEU A 328 2.98 -7.55 -6.22
C LEU A 328 3.26 -7.95 -7.67
N PHE A 329 2.98 -7.06 -8.63
CA PHE A 329 3.05 -7.40 -10.05
C PHE A 329 4.45 -7.37 -10.65
N LEU A 330 5.38 -6.61 -10.08
CA LEU A 330 6.77 -6.60 -10.55
C LEU A 330 7.64 -7.64 -9.84
N GLY A 331 7.09 -8.32 -8.83
CA GLY A 331 7.86 -9.30 -8.06
C GLY A 331 9.09 -8.67 -7.38
N GLN A 332 8.91 -7.55 -6.71
CA GLN A 332 10.03 -6.80 -6.11
C GLN A 332 9.82 -6.57 -4.62
N LEU A 333 10.92 -6.48 -3.89
CA LEU A 333 10.97 -5.85 -2.57
C LEU A 333 11.61 -4.47 -2.74
N LEU A 334 10.87 -3.43 -2.35
CA LEU A 334 11.30 -2.04 -2.37
C LEU A 334 11.76 -1.63 -0.97
N LYS A 335 12.77 -0.78 -0.90
CA LYS A 335 13.18 -0.09 0.33
C LYS A 335 13.11 1.42 0.11
N THR A 336 12.59 2.15 1.10
CA THR A 336 12.67 3.62 1.13
C THR A 336 13.88 4.07 1.93
N ASP A 337 14.32 5.32 1.70
CA ASP A 337 15.05 6.04 2.75
C ASP A 337 14.13 6.18 3.99
N PRO A 338 14.69 6.45 5.20
CA PRO A 338 13.85 6.75 6.35
C PRO A 338 12.78 7.75 5.97
N LEU A 339 11.51 7.40 6.26
CA LEU A 339 10.39 8.28 5.99
C LEU A 339 10.51 9.47 6.96
N SER A 340 11.51 10.32 6.72
CA SER A 340 11.50 11.62 7.36
C SER A 340 10.20 12.27 6.94
N THR A 341 9.33 12.58 7.90
CA THR A 341 8.37 13.62 7.68
C THR A 341 9.19 14.82 7.21
N PRO A 342 9.15 15.21 5.93
CA PRO A 342 9.40 16.61 5.71
C PRO A 342 8.32 17.25 6.59
N VAL A 343 8.73 18.06 7.54
CA VAL A 343 7.83 19.06 8.10
C VAL A 343 7.53 19.99 6.93
N PHE A 344 6.75 19.49 5.98
CA PHE A 344 5.95 20.32 5.12
C PHE A 344 4.86 20.86 6.04
N ASP A 345 5.20 21.97 6.66
CA ASP A 345 4.20 22.83 7.25
C ASP A 345 3.21 23.16 6.11
N LEU A 346 2.23 22.28 5.90
CA LEU A 346 1.13 22.49 4.94
C LEU A 346 0.36 23.78 5.26
N GLY A 347 0.51 24.33 6.46
CA GLY A 347 0.09 25.69 6.79
C GLY A 347 0.83 26.75 5.97
N LYS A 348 2.01 26.43 5.44
CA LYS A 348 2.80 27.31 4.55
C LYS A 348 2.73 26.94 3.08
N TRP A 349 2.25 25.74 2.74
CA TRP A 349 2.17 25.27 1.34
C TRP A 349 0.75 25.38 0.78
N GLN A 350 0.19 26.56 0.87
CA GLN A 350 -0.97 26.92 0.05
C GLN A 350 -0.45 27.52 -1.25
N PRO A 351 -0.66 26.85 -2.41
CA PRO A 351 -0.35 27.49 -3.68
C PRO A 351 -1.10 28.81 -3.73
N LYS A 352 -0.37 29.89 -3.89
CA LYS A 352 -0.97 31.20 -4.01
C LYS A 352 -1.76 31.23 -5.32
N PRO A 353 -3.01 31.68 -5.31
CA PRO A 353 -3.78 31.80 -6.54
C PRO A 353 -3.12 32.85 -7.45
N MET A 354 -3.04 32.57 -8.74
CA MET A 354 -2.64 33.53 -9.75
C MET A 354 -3.69 33.61 -10.85
N VAL A 355 -3.78 34.76 -11.48
CA VAL A 355 -4.74 35.02 -12.55
C VAL A 355 -4.00 35.04 -13.88
N VAL A 356 -4.52 34.33 -14.86
CA VAL A 356 -4.04 34.31 -16.24
C VAL A 356 -4.97 35.11 -17.11
N PHE A 357 -4.41 36.04 -17.90
CA PHE A 357 -5.20 36.86 -18.82
C PHE A 357 -4.47 37.03 -20.18
N PRO A 358 -5.19 36.81 -21.29
CA PRO A 358 -6.55 36.26 -21.39
C PRO A 358 -6.60 34.77 -21.01
N ASN A 359 -7.76 34.28 -20.57
CA ASN A 359 -8.05 32.88 -20.37
C ASN A 359 -9.54 32.60 -20.69
N PRO A 360 -9.90 31.88 -21.75
CA PRO A 360 -9.02 31.15 -22.69
C PRO A 360 -8.17 32.05 -23.59
N ASN A 361 -7.03 31.50 -24.08
CA ASN A 361 -6.06 32.19 -24.93
C ASN A 361 -5.59 31.31 -26.11
N ASP A 362 -4.72 31.87 -26.97
CA ASP A 362 -4.13 31.22 -28.14
C ASP A 362 -2.69 30.67 -27.87
N GLY A 363 -2.37 30.43 -26.61
CA GLY A 363 -1.03 30.07 -26.15
C GLY A 363 -0.23 31.23 -25.62
N ARG A 364 -0.72 32.48 -25.73
CA ARG A 364 -0.06 33.69 -25.23
C ARG A 364 -0.90 34.35 -24.16
N PHE A 365 -0.29 34.57 -23.00
CA PHE A 365 -0.97 35.18 -21.88
C PHE A 365 0.02 35.83 -20.91
N THR A 366 -0.50 36.59 -19.96
CA THR A 366 0.25 37.14 -18.84
C THR A 366 -0.37 36.63 -17.55
N THR A 367 0.47 36.29 -16.57
CA THR A 367 0.03 36.05 -15.21
C THR A 367 0.69 37.01 -14.23
N ASN A 368 -0.01 37.40 -13.18
CA ASN A 368 0.49 38.28 -12.15
C ASN A 368 0.77 37.48 -10.87
N ILE A 369 1.99 37.67 -10.33
CA ILE A 369 2.40 37.11 -9.05
C ILE A 369 2.95 38.20 -8.15
N PHE A 370 2.79 38.06 -6.84
CA PHE A 370 3.39 38.95 -5.85
C PHE A 370 4.49 38.18 -5.10
N LEU A 371 5.72 38.77 -5.11
CA LEU A 371 6.87 38.19 -4.43
C LEU A 371 7.26 39.05 -3.21
N GLU A 372 7.48 38.41 -2.06
CA GLU A 372 7.92 39.10 -0.84
C GLU A 372 9.38 39.55 -0.93
N LYS A 373 10.21 38.87 -1.71
CA LYS A 373 11.62 39.13 -1.94
C LYS A 373 12.03 38.79 -3.37
N PRO A 374 13.12 39.43 -3.89
CA PRO A 374 13.64 39.07 -5.20
C PRO A 374 13.99 37.58 -5.27
N THR A 375 13.55 36.91 -6.32
CA THR A 375 13.66 35.44 -6.42
C THR A 375 13.75 35.00 -7.88
N GLU A 376 14.53 33.93 -8.14
CA GLU A 376 14.46 33.20 -9.40
C GLU A 376 13.12 32.48 -9.53
N VAL A 377 12.46 32.63 -10.69
CA VAL A 377 11.18 32.07 -10.99
C VAL A 377 11.28 31.10 -12.15
N THR A 378 10.74 29.91 -11.97
CA THR A 378 10.58 28.88 -13.01
C THR A 378 9.11 28.62 -13.26
N TYR A 379 8.79 28.11 -14.46
CA TYR A 379 7.43 27.66 -14.77
C TYR A 379 7.39 26.20 -15.16
N ARG A 380 6.23 25.58 -14.93
CA ARG A 380 5.87 24.27 -15.42
C ARG A 380 4.42 24.29 -15.91
N LEU A 381 4.18 23.74 -17.09
CA LEU A 381 2.86 23.51 -17.65
C LEU A 381 2.60 22.00 -17.73
N THR A 382 1.51 21.53 -17.14
CA THR A 382 1.09 20.12 -17.17
C THR A 382 -0.29 19.97 -17.79
N ASP A 383 -0.56 18.84 -18.42
CA ASP A 383 -1.92 18.49 -18.80
C ASP A 383 -2.75 18.05 -17.58
N LEU A 384 -4.04 17.74 -17.79
CA LEU A 384 -4.94 17.32 -16.71
C LEU A 384 -4.60 15.93 -16.12
N LEU A 385 -3.69 15.18 -16.77
CA LEU A 385 -3.16 13.90 -16.27
C LEU A 385 -1.83 14.08 -15.52
N GLY A 386 -1.39 15.34 -15.30
CA GLY A 386 -0.15 15.67 -14.62
C GLY A 386 1.11 15.51 -15.47
N ARG A 387 1.00 15.19 -16.77
CA ARG A 387 2.17 15.06 -17.67
C ARG A 387 2.71 16.43 -17.97
N GLU A 388 4.03 16.60 -17.83
CA GLU A 388 4.71 17.83 -18.18
C GLU A 388 4.64 18.06 -19.69
N VAL A 389 4.17 19.25 -20.09
CA VAL A 389 4.02 19.69 -21.48
C VAL A 389 5.09 20.70 -21.83
N ALA A 390 5.42 21.56 -20.88
CA ALA A 390 6.48 22.56 -21.01
C ALA A 390 7.04 22.95 -19.64
N THR A 391 8.33 23.23 -19.60
CA THR A 391 9.01 23.80 -18.42
C THR A 391 10.07 24.80 -18.86
N GLY A 392 10.40 25.76 -17.99
CA GLY A 392 11.43 26.74 -18.30
C GLY A 392 11.65 27.77 -17.19
N GLN A 393 12.54 28.71 -17.46
CA GLN A 393 12.86 29.78 -16.55
C GLN A 393 12.14 31.07 -16.98
N VAL A 394 11.55 31.75 -16.00
CA VAL A 394 11.09 33.14 -16.16
C VAL A 394 12.29 34.12 -15.92
N GLY A 395 13.16 33.75 -14.98
CA GLY A 395 14.31 34.53 -14.56
C GLY A 395 14.17 35.17 -13.18
N HIS A 396 15.05 36.05 -12.85
CA HIS A 396 15.09 36.73 -11.56
C HIS A 396 14.09 37.90 -11.54
N LEU A 397 13.07 37.80 -10.67
CA LEU A 397 12.04 38.82 -10.53
C LEU A 397 12.23 39.61 -9.21
N PRO A 398 11.93 40.93 -9.19
CA PRO A 398 12.04 41.77 -8.00
C PRO A 398 10.90 41.45 -6.99
N ALA A 399 11.03 41.95 -5.78
CA ALA A 399 9.94 41.98 -4.81
C ALA A 399 8.80 42.88 -5.28
N GLY A 400 7.58 42.52 -4.92
CA GLY A 400 6.34 43.23 -5.31
C GLY A 400 5.55 42.48 -6.39
N GLU A 401 4.65 43.21 -7.04
CA GLU A 401 3.85 42.68 -8.15
C GLU A 401 4.69 42.51 -9.42
N ASN A 402 4.60 41.35 -10.03
CA ASN A 402 5.28 41.00 -11.26
C ASN A 402 4.28 40.47 -12.30
N ALA A 403 4.31 41.08 -13.49
CA ALA A 403 3.60 40.56 -14.65
C ALA A 403 4.53 39.63 -15.44
N VAL A 404 4.17 38.35 -15.54
CA VAL A 404 4.94 37.29 -16.19
C VAL A 404 4.28 36.92 -17.51
N PRO A 405 4.78 37.39 -18.66
CA PRO A 405 4.30 36.96 -19.96
C PRO A 405 4.86 35.57 -20.31
N LEU A 406 4.00 34.70 -20.80
CA LEU A 406 4.35 33.37 -21.25
C LEU A 406 3.79 33.09 -22.65
N ASP A 407 4.56 32.39 -23.49
CA ASP A 407 4.18 32.04 -24.86
C ASP A 407 4.40 30.53 -25.09
N PHE A 408 3.31 29.81 -25.26
CA PHE A 408 3.24 28.38 -25.60
C PHE A 408 2.61 28.12 -26.97
N SER A 409 2.40 29.16 -27.78
CA SER A 409 1.63 29.09 -29.03
C SER A 409 2.18 28.10 -30.07
N ASN A 410 3.47 27.73 -29.97
CA ASN A 410 4.10 26.80 -30.93
C ASN A 410 4.25 25.38 -30.41
N ASN A 411 3.99 25.13 -29.11
CA ASN A 411 4.40 23.86 -28.47
C ASN A 411 3.25 23.13 -27.78
N VAL A 412 2.06 23.74 -27.67
CA VAL A 412 0.98 23.21 -26.88
C VAL A 412 -0.34 23.21 -27.69
N GLY A 413 -1.03 22.08 -27.70
CA GLY A 413 -2.33 21.94 -28.39
C GLY A 413 -3.50 22.59 -27.63
N HIS A 414 -4.68 22.63 -28.29
CA HIS A 414 -5.90 23.08 -27.63
C HIS A 414 -6.26 22.16 -26.46
N GLY A 415 -6.69 22.74 -25.33
CA GLY A 415 -7.03 21.97 -24.15
C GLY A 415 -6.96 22.76 -22.85
N ALA A 416 -7.19 22.07 -21.75
CA ALA A 416 -7.03 22.61 -20.40
C ALA A 416 -5.74 22.06 -19.79
N TYR A 417 -4.99 22.97 -19.16
CA TYR A 417 -3.67 22.71 -18.58
C TYR A 417 -3.59 23.34 -17.19
N GLN A 418 -2.67 22.85 -16.39
CA GLN A 418 -2.28 23.47 -15.13
C GLN A 418 -0.93 24.17 -15.30
N LEU A 419 -0.91 25.48 -15.05
CA LEU A 419 0.33 26.24 -14.97
C LEU A 419 0.73 26.39 -13.52
N SER A 420 1.98 26.08 -13.23
CA SER A 420 2.63 26.37 -11.95
C SER A 420 3.87 27.25 -12.13
N LEU A 421 4.02 28.24 -11.24
CA LEU A 421 5.25 29.03 -11.12
C LEU A 421 5.88 28.73 -9.77
N ASN A 422 7.16 28.43 -9.77
CA ASN A 422 7.96 28.25 -8.56
C ASN A 422 8.87 29.47 -8.35
N ALA A 423 8.79 30.06 -7.18
CA ALA A 423 9.59 31.22 -6.76
C ALA A 423 10.26 30.89 -5.39
N GLY A 424 11.26 30.03 -5.41
CA GLY A 424 11.94 29.56 -4.21
C GLY A 424 11.05 28.66 -3.34
N SER A 425 10.58 29.16 -2.19
CA SER A 425 9.63 28.44 -1.33
C SER A 425 8.16 28.73 -1.64
N GLU A 426 7.87 29.61 -2.59
CA GLU A 426 6.50 29.99 -2.96
C GLU A 426 6.10 29.33 -4.27
N TRP A 427 4.85 28.82 -4.30
CA TRP A 427 4.24 28.23 -5.48
C TRP A 427 2.97 28.95 -5.83
N PHE A 428 2.79 29.21 -7.13
CA PHE A 428 1.58 29.81 -7.70
C PHE A 428 1.02 28.81 -8.70
N VAL A 429 -0.28 28.54 -8.62
CA VAL A 429 -0.94 27.54 -9.49
C VAL A 429 -2.26 28.08 -10.02
N THR A 430 -2.52 27.83 -11.31
CA THR A 430 -3.79 28.17 -11.94
C THR A 430 -4.09 27.28 -13.14
N LYS A 431 -5.36 27.23 -13.54
CA LYS A 431 -5.80 26.55 -14.76
C LYS A 431 -5.72 27.50 -15.96
N VAL A 432 -5.11 27.02 -17.05
CA VAL A 432 -5.03 27.74 -18.33
C VAL A 432 -5.80 26.94 -19.41
N ILE A 433 -6.54 27.64 -20.26
CA ILE A 433 -7.28 27.04 -21.36
C ILE A 433 -6.74 27.61 -22.68
N PHE A 434 -6.21 26.74 -23.53
CA PHE A 434 -5.77 27.05 -24.89
C PHE A 434 -6.86 26.68 -25.89
N LYS A 435 -7.17 27.59 -26.84
CA LYS A 435 -8.19 27.43 -27.86
C LYS A 435 -7.64 27.71 -29.26
#